data_8945baf96b21fb9e91e83bb83c5bc1ca
#
_entry.id   8945baf96b21fb9e91e83bb83c5bc1ca
#
_cell.length_a   1.000
_cell.length_b   1.000
_cell.length_c   1.000
_cell.angle_alpha   90.00
_cell.angle_beta   90.00
_cell.angle_gamma   90.00
#
_symmetry.space_group_name_H-M   'P 1'
#
loop_
_entity.id
_entity.type
_entity.pdbx_description
1 polymer ?
#
loop_
_entity_poly.entity_id
_entity_poly.type
_entity_poly.pdbx_seq_one_letter_code
_entity_poly.pdbx_strand_id
1 'polypeptide(L)'
;VGSEMCIRDRPHIVDLANFLNSMGANIKGAGTDTIRIFGVDKLHGGTYAIIPDQIEAGTYMAAVAACGGQVLVRGIIPKHMDCITAKLQEMGVQVEEQDDTLLVRRSGKLRRTNVKTLPYPGFPTDMQPQITVALCLAEGTSMVTGACGTTVTATSAN
;
A
#
# COMPACT_ATOMS: atom_id res chain seq x y z
N VAL A 1 20.08 3.89 -11.81
CA VAL A 1 18.90 4.63 -11.64
C VAL A 1 17.66 3.74 -11.67
N GLY A 2 17.74 2.59 -10.96
CA GLY A 2 16.64 1.61 -10.91
C GLY A 2 15.45 2.01 -10.02
N SER A 3 15.57 3.09 -9.24
CA SER A 3 14.47 3.57 -8.38
C SER A 3 13.34 4.28 -9.15
N GLU A 4 13.61 4.80 -10.33
CA GLU A 4 12.63 5.54 -11.13
C GLU A 4 11.56 4.63 -11.75
N MET A 5 11.88 3.37 -12.05
CA MET A 5 10.90 2.41 -12.58
C MET A 5 9.83 2.03 -11.56
N CYS A 6 10.13 2.07 -10.27
CA CYS A 6 9.19 1.71 -9.21
C CYS A 6 8.22 2.84 -8.82
N ILE A 7 8.39 4.05 -9.34
CA ILE A 7 7.62 5.23 -8.93
C ILE A 7 6.46 5.49 -9.88
N ARG A 8 6.61 5.24 -11.18
CA ARG A 8 5.71 5.68 -12.26
C ARG A 8 4.29 5.12 -12.17
N ASP A 9 4.16 3.89 -11.69
CA ASP A 9 2.88 3.15 -11.66
C ASP A 9 2.11 3.37 -10.35
N ARG A 10 2.68 4.09 -9.40
CA ARG A 10 2.06 4.27 -8.08
C ARG A 10 0.83 5.18 -8.17
N PRO A 11 -0.28 4.85 -7.49
CA PRO A 11 -1.51 5.64 -7.52
C PRO A 11 -1.31 7.13 -7.22
N HIS A 12 -0.43 7.47 -6.27
CA HIS A 12 -0.15 8.87 -5.92
C HIS A 12 0.58 9.65 -7.03
N ILE A 13 1.31 8.99 -7.93
CA ILE A 13 1.91 9.64 -9.10
C ILE A 13 0.85 9.94 -10.14
N VAL A 14 -0.13 9.05 -10.32
CA VAL A 14 -1.29 9.29 -11.16
C VAL A 14 -2.11 10.46 -10.62
N ASP A 15 -2.32 10.48 -9.31
CA ASP A 15 -3.04 11.55 -8.61
C ASP A 15 -2.33 12.90 -8.76
N LEU A 16 -1.00 12.94 -8.59
CA LEU A 16 -0.19 14.13 -8.81
C LEU A 16 -0.30 14.64 -10.26
N ALA A 17 -0.26 13.73 -11.24
CA ALA A 17 -0.43 14.11 -12.65
C ALA A 17 -1.82 14.69 -12.92
N ASN A 18 -2.87 14.10 -12.34
CA ASN A 18 -4.24 14.61 -12.42
C ASN A 18 -4.37 15.98 -11.77
N PHE A 19 -3.78 16.16 -10.59
CA PHE A 19 -3.73 17.44 -9.89
C PHE A 19 -3.07 18.51 -10.76
N LEU A 20 -1.87 18.25 -11.29
CA LEU A 20 -1.16 19.21 -12.16
C LEU A 20 -1.94 19.50 -13.44
N ASN A 21 -2.54 18.47 -14.06
CA ASN A 21 -3.39 18.64 -15.24
C ASN A 21 -4.63 19.50 -14.96
N SER A 22 -5.21 19.38 -13.76
CA SER A 22 -6.34 20.24 -13.34
C SER A 22 -5.95 21.72 -13.23
N MET A 23 -4.66 22.02 -13.09
CA MET A 23 -4.10 23.36 -13.06
C MET A 23 -3.57 23.83 -14.43
N GLY A 24 -3.80 23.06 -15.50
CA GLY A 24 -3.40 23.41 -16.86
C GLY A 24 -2.10 22.79 -17.35
N ALA A 25 -1.50 21.85 -16.61
CA ALA A 25 -0.38 21.05 -17.12
C ALA A 25 -0.83 20.11 -18.25
N ASN A 26 0.15 19.60 -19.00
CA ASN A 26 -0.09 18.62 -20.05
C ASN A 26 0.77 17.37 -19.80
N ILE A 27 0.30 16.53 -18.91
CA ILE A 27 0.95 15.29 -18.50
C ILE A 27 0.11 14.12 -18.97
N LYS A 28 0.71 13.18 -19.69
CA LYS A 28 0.08 11.96 -20.24
C LYS A 28 0.84 10.72 -19.85
N GLY A 29 0.14 9.59 -19.74
CA GLY A 29 0.73 8.29 -19.47
C GLY A 29 1.11 8.05 -18.01
N ALA A 30 0.65 8.87 -17.06
CA ALA A 30 0.76 8.56 -15.64
C ALA A 30 0.02 7.23 -15.33
N GLY A 31 0.64 6.35 -14.56
CA GLY A 31 0.15 4.98 -14.32
C GLY A 31 0.57 3.96 -15.37
N THR A 32 1.40 4.36 -16.34
CA THR A 32 2.01 3.48 -17.32
C THR A 32 3.55 3.53 -17.19
N ASP A 33 4.24 2.73 -17.99
CA ASP A 33 5.70 2.69 -18.05
C ASP A 33 6.35 3.98 -18.59
N THR A 34 5.55 4.89 -19.18
CA THR A 34 6.06 6.10 -19.81
C THR A 34 5.19 7.32 -19.48
N ILE A 35 5.73 8.27 -18.74
CA ILE A 35 5.11 9.56 -18.48
C ILE A 35 5.66 10.58 -19.48
N ARG A 36 4.78 11.27 -20.20
CA ARG A 36 5.11 12.35 -21.13
C ARG A 36 4.62 13.67 -20.57
N ILE A 37 5.54 14.61 -20.41
CA ILE A 37 5.26 15.95 -19.92
C ILE A 37 5.53 16.95 -21.03
N PHE A 38 4.51 17.68 -21.43
CA PHE A 38 4.62 18.77 -22.39
C PHE A 38 4.65 20.09 -21.60
N GLY A 39 5.69 20.88 -21.81
CA GLY A 39 5.82 22.19 -21.15
C GLY A 39 4.66 23.09 -21.48
N VAL A 40 4.27 23.91 -20.50
CA VAL A 40 3.24 24.96 -20.64
C VAL A 40 3.79 26.27 -20.07
N ASP A 41 3.32 27.40 -20.57
CA ASP A 41 3.85 28.71 -20.16
C ASP A 41 3.56 29.02 -18.68
N LYS A 42 2.38 28.62 -18.18
CA LYS A 42 1.96 28.84 -16.81
C LYS A 42 0.92 27.83 -16.36
N LEU A 43 0.86 27.63 -15.06
CA LEU A 43 -0.23 26.93 -14.38
C LEU A 43 -1.15 27.93 -13.70
N HIS A 44 -2.40 27.53 -13.46
CA HIS A 44 -3.36 28.30 -12.67
C HIS A 44 -3.67 27.57 -11.36
N GLY A 45 -4.21 28.26 -10.37
CA GLY A 45 -4.69 27.67 -9.14
C GLY A 45 -5.98 26.88 -9.35
N GLY A 46 -6.26 25.97 -8.44
CA GLY A 46 -7.49 25.16 -8.46
C GLY A 46 -7.77 24.50 -7.12
N THR A 47 -8.93 23.87 -7.01
CA THR A 47 -9.29 22.99 -5.89
C THR A 47 -9.23 21.54 -6.37
N TYR A 48 -8.58 20.69 -5.59
CA TYR A 48 -8.41 19.29 -5.92
C TYR A 48 -8.56 18.42 -4.67
N ALA A 49 -9.24 17.30 -4.77
CA ALA A 49 -9.32 16.31 -3.71
C ALA A 49 -8.28 15.21 -3.98
N ILE A 50 -7.29 15.10 -3.10
CA ILE A 50 -6.28 14.04 -3.18
C ILE A 50 -6.88 12.67 -2.86
N ILE A 51 -6.31 11.62 -3.42
CA ILE A 51 -6.70 10.25 -3.10
C ILE A 51 -6.34 9.88 -1.66
N PRO A 52 -7.08 8.94 -1.04
CA PRO A 52 -6.73 8.41 0.29
C PRO A 52 -5.36 7.74 0.30
N ASP A 53 -4.64 7.90 1.43
CA ASP A 53 -3.34 7.26 1.62
C ASP A 53 -3.50 5.77 1.96
N GLN A 54 -3.07 4.91 1.03
CA GLN A 54 -3.07 3.45 1.22
C GLN A 54 -2.13 2.99 2.33
N ILE A 55 -1.05 3.74 2.62
CA ILE A 55 -0.09 3.36 3.65
C ILE A 55 -0.65 3.65 5.03
N GLU A 56 -1.35 4.77 5.21
CA GLU A 56 -2.08 5.07 6.43
C GLU A 56 -3.14 4.01 6.71
N ALA A 57 -4.00 3.71 5.72
CA ALA A 57 -5.01 2.67 5.84
C ALA A 57 -4.41 1.30 6.17
N GLY A 58 -3.35 0.90 5.45
CA GLY A 58 -2.63 -0.35 5.67
C GLY A 58 -1.98 -0.44 7.06
N THR A 59 -1.54 0.69 7.61
CA THR A 59 -0.99 0.76 8.96
C THR A 59 -2.04 0.42 10.02
N TYR A 60 -3.27 0.94 9.90
CA TYR A 60 -4.37 0.56 10.79
C TYR A 60 -4.75 -0.92 10.62
N MET A 61 -4.77 -1.43 9.41
CA MET A 61 -5.02 -2.85 9.15
C MET A 61 -3.95 -3.75 9.80
N ALA A 62 -2.67 -3.37 9.69
CA ALA A 62 -1.57 -4.07 10.34
C ALA A 62 -1.64 -3.98 11.87
N ALA A 63 -2.11 -2.86 12.42
CA ALA A 63 -2.35 -2.72 13.86
C ALA A 63 -3.43 -3.69 14.35
N VAL A 64 -4.53 -3.87 13.61
CA VAL A 64 -5.55 -4.90 13.91
C VAL A 64 -4.94 -6.30 13.82
N ALA A 65 -4.11 -6.56 12.82
CA ALA A 65 -3.38 -7.82 12.72
C ALA A 65 -2.50 -8.07 13.95
N ALA A 66 -1.78 -7.07 14.43
CA ALA A 66 -0.88 -7.19 15.57
C ALA A 66 -1.61 -7.30 16.92
N CYS A 67 -2.62 -6.46 17.15
CA CYS A 67 -3.29 -6.32 18.46
C CYS A 67 -4.55 -7.17 18.60
N GLY A 68 -5.12 -7.63 17.48
CA GLY A 68 -6.46 -8.24 17.46
C GLY A 68 -7.58 -7.20 17.51
N GLY A 69 -8.83 -7.69 17.55
CA GLY A 69 -10.01 -6.84 17.56
C GLY A 69 -10.56 -6.56 16.18
N GLN A 70 -11.25 -5.43 16.04
CA GLN A 70 -11.97 -5.05 14.83
C GLN A 70 -11.90 -3.56 14.58
N VAL A 71 -11.65 -3.15 13.34
CA VAL A 71 -11.69 -1.75 12.88
C VAL A 71 -12.39 -1.66 11.53
N LEU A 72 -13.20 -0.63 11.35
CA LEU A 72 -13.76 -0.24 10.06
C LEU A 72 -12.94 0.94 9.51
N VAL A 73 -12.20 0.70 8.44
CA VAL A 73 -11.44 1.72 7.70
C VAL A 73 -12.35 2.29 6.62
N ARG A 74 -12.53 3.60 6.58
CA ARG A 74 -13.44 4.31 5.65
C ARG A 74 -12.70 5.30 4.76
N GLY A 75 -13.34 5.66 3.65
CA GLY A 75 -12.81 6.65 2.71
C GLY A 75 -11.53 6.20 2.05
N ILE A 76 -11.49 4.95 1.62
CA ILE A 76 -10.35 4.35 0.95
C ILE A 76 -10.71 3.97 -0.49
N ILE A 77 -9.72 3.64 -1.29
CA ILE A 77 -9.91 2.99 -2.60
C ILE A 77 -9.50 1.52 -2.41
N PRO A 78 -10.46 0.58 -2.29
CA PRO A 78 -10.16 -0.82 -1.97
C PRO A 78 -9.14 -1.46 -2.90
N LYS A 79 -9.24 -1.18 -4.18
CA LYS A 79 -8.29 -1.67 -5.20
C LYS A 79 -6.82 -1.29 -4.91
N HIS A 80 -6.56 -0.19 -4.22
CA HIS A 80 -5.21 0.18 -3.80
C HIS A 80 -4.72 -0.67 -2.63
N MET A 81 -5.64 -1.35 -1.93
CA MET A 81 -5.35 -2.17 -0.75
C MET A 81 -5.17 -3.66 -1.07
N ASP A 82 -5.44 -4.11 -2.31
CA ASP A 82 -5.50 -5.53 -2.69
C ASP A 82 -4.31 -6.35 -2.20
N CYS A 83 -3.09 -5.87 -2.43
CA CYS A 83 -1.88 -6.59 -2.05
C CYS A 83 -1.68 -6.66 -0.53
N ILE A 84 -2.08 -5.61 0.21
CA ILE A 84 -2.02 -5.56 1.68
C ILE A 84 -3.08 -6.49 2.25
N THR A 85 -4.31 -6.39 1.76
CA THR A 85 -5.45 -7.25 2.13
C THR A 85 -5.11 -8.72 1.92
N ALA A 86 -4.59 -9.09 0.75
CA ALA A 86 -4.21 -10.47 0.46
C ALA A 86 -3.19 -11.02 1.47
N LYS A 87 -2.16 -10.24 1.83
CA LYS A 87 -1.15 -10.69 2.81
C LYS A 87 -1.71 -10.81 4.22
N LEU A 88 -2.56 -9.90 4.64
CA LEU A 88 -3.23 -9.99 5.95
C LEU A 88 -4.19 -11.19 6.01
N GLN A 89 -4.91 -11.50 4.93
CA GLN A 89 -5.76 -12.69 4.84
C GLN A 89 -4.94 -13.99 4.89
N GLU A 90 -3.78 -14.06 4.23
CA GLU A 90 -2.84 -15.18 4.37
C GLU A 90 -2.41 -15.38 5.83
N MET A 91 -2.24 -14.31 6.59
CA MET A 91 -1.92 -14.33 8.02
C MET A 91 -3.12 -14.73 8.89
N GLY A 92 -4.33 -14.86 8.35
CA GLY A 92 -5.54 -15.25 9.08
C GLY A 92 -6.37 -14.07 9.58
N VAL A 93 -6.09 -12.85 9.11
CA VAL A 93 -6.94 -11.68 9.33
C VAL A 93 -8.14 -11.76 8.38
N GLN A 94 -9.32 -11.46 8.89
CA GLN A 94 -10.53 -11.33 8.08
C GLN A 94 -10.65 -9.90 7.57
N VAL A 95 -10.83 -9.74 6.28
CA VAL A 95 -11.05 -8.44 5.64
C VAL A 95 -12.26 -8.56 4.73
N GLU A 96 -13.27 -7.74 5.01
CA GLU A 96 -14.51 -7.63 4.24
C GLU A 96 -14.55 -6.25 3.57
N GLU A 97 -14.67 -6.25 2.25
CA GLU A 97 -14.75 -5.04 1.44
C GLU A 97 -16.20 -4.63 1.21
N GLN A 98 -16.47 -3.33 1.33
CA GLN A 98 -17.77 -2.73 1.08
C GLN A 98 -17.60 -1.31 0.55
N ASP A 99 -17.90 -1.08 -0.73
CA ASP A 99 -17.77 0.23 -1.41
C ASP A 99 -16.39 0.89 -1.18
N ASP A 100 -16.33 1.92 -0.33
CA ASP A 100 -15.14 2.67 0.05
C ASP A 100 -14.61 2.31 1.45
N THR A 101 -15.01 1.13 1.98
CA THR A 101 -14.66 0.71 3.33
C THR A 101 -14.07 -0.70 3.37
N LEU A 102 -13.21 -0.94 4.35
CA LEU A 102 -12.72 -2.27 4.73
C LEU A 102 -13.00 -2.54 6.21
N LEU A 103 -13.72 -3.62 6.47
CA LEU A 103 -13.89 -4.13 7.82
C LEU A 103 -12.82 -5.17 8.10
N VAL A 104 -11.90 -4.86 8.99
CA VAL A 104 -10.75 -5.69 9.34
C VAL A 104 -10.94 -6.29 10.71
N ARG A 105 -10.81 -7.61 10.85
CA ARG A 105 -11.00 -8.35 12.12
C ARG A 105 -9.89 -9.38 12.32
N ARG A 106 -9.42 -9.50 13.54
CA ARG A 106 -8.60 -10.63 13.97
C ARG A 106 -9.05 -11.14 15.33
N SER A 107 -9.48 -12.39 15.38
CA SER A 107 -9.88 -13.09 16.60
C SER A 107 -9.00 -14.27 16.96
N GLY A 108 -8.21 -14.77 16.01
CA GLY A 108 -7.35 -15.95 16.16
C GLY A 108 -5.87 -15.59 16.20
N LYS A 109 -5.05 -16.64 16.20
CA LYS A 109 -3.60 -16.52 16.10
C LYS A 109 -3.18 -16.16 14.66
N LEU A 110 -2.13 -15.35 14.55
CA LEU A 110 -1.53 -15.03 13.25
C LEU A 110 -0.71 -16.21 12.74
N ARG A 111 -0.85 -16.47 11.45
CA ARG A 111 -0.05 -17.45 10.72
C ARG A 111 1.10 -16.77 10.00
N ARG A 112 2.22 -17.47 9.88
CA ARG A 112 3.36 -17.01 9.08
C ARG A 112 2.98 -16.82 7.62
N THR A 113 3.57 -15.84 6.97
CA THR A 113 3.60 -15.68 5.50
C THR A 113 4.89 -15.02 5.07
N ASN A 114 5.28 -15.24 3.82
CA ASN A 114 6.43 -14.54 3.25
C ASN A 114 5.94 -13.33 2.44
N VAL A 115 6.64 -12.22 2.61
CA VAL A 115 6.32 -10.97 1.92
C VAL A 115 7.52 -10.55 1.08
N LYS A 116 7.25 -10.23 -0.18
CA LYS A 116 8.22 -9.60 -1.07
C LYS A 116 7.68 -8.25 -1.51
N THR A 117 8.43 -7.18 -1.22
CA THR A 117 8.04 -5.86 -1.71
C THR A 117 8.35 -5.75 -3.20
N LEU A 118 7.40 -5.21 -3.94
CA LEU A 118 7.43 -5.05 -5.38
C LEU A 118 6.80 -3.71 -5.78
N PRO A 119 7.13 -3.17 -6.96
CA PRO A 119 6.38 -2.05 -7.53
C PRO A 119 4.87 -2.33 -7.59
N TYR A 120 4.07 -1.27 -7.54
CA TYR A 120 2.62 -1.39 -7.69
C TYR A 120 2.25 -2.19 -8.97
N PRO A 121 1.30 -3.12 -8.93
CA PRO A 121 0.36 -3.43 -7.84
C PRO A 121 0.89 -4.43 -6.79
N GLY A 122 2.19 -4.61 -6.67
CA GLY A 122 2.78 -5.47 -5.64
C GLY A 122 2.76 -4.85 -4.24
N PHE A 123 3.30 -5.59 -3.25
CA PHE A 123 3.31 -5.14 -1.86
C PHE A 123 4.24 -3.94 -1.68
N PRO A 124 3.76 -2.78 -1.19
CA PRO A 124 4.54 -1.55 -1.15
C PRO A 124 5.69 -1.61 -0.13
N THR A 125 6.84 -1.06 -0.50
CA THR A 125 8.02 -0.97 0.37
C THR A 125 7.72 -0.21 1.67
N ASP A 126 6.87 0.80 1.58
CA ASP A 126 6.50 1.66 2.71
C ASP A 126 5.68 0.91 3.78
N MET A 127 5.09 -0.24 3.43
CA MET A 127 4.40 -1.13 4.36
C MET A 127 5.30 -2.22 4.96
N GLN A 128 6.58 -2.27 4.57
CA GLN A 128 7.52 -3.29 5.07
C GLN A 128 7.68 -3.25 6.60
N PRO A 129 7.85 -2.09 7.26
CA PRO A 129 7.97 -2.05 8.72
C PRO A 129 6.73 -2.57 9.43
N GLN A 130 5.53 -2.13 9.02
CA GLN A 130 4.27 -2.49 9.66
C GLN A 130 3.97 -3.99 9.56
N ILE A 131 4.15 -4.56 8.35
CA ILE A 131 3.92 -6.01 8.17
C ILE A 131 4.97 -6.83 8.92
N THR A 132 6.23 -6.36 9.00
CA THR A 132 7.27 -7.05 9.77
C THR A 132 6.92 -7.12 11.25
N VAL A 133 6.42 -6.04 11.84
CA VAL A 133 5.95 -6.04 13.23
C VAL A 133 4.82 -7.04 13.44
N ALA A 134 3.82 -7.07 12.55
CA ALA A 134 2.73 -8.04 12.62
C ALA A 134 3.24 -9.49 12.49
N LEU A 135 4.22 -9.74 11.62
CA LEU A 135 4.82 -11.06 11.43
C LEU A 135 5.65 -11.54 12.62
N CYS A 136 6.23 -10.61 13.41
CA CYS A 136 6.90 -11.00 14.68
C CYS A 136 5.94 -11.62 15.70
N LEU A 137 4.63 -11.39 15.55
CA LEU A 137 3.57 -11.95 16.41
C LEU A 137 2.91 -13.19 15.78
N ALA A 138 3.30 -13.57 14.57
CA ALA A 138 2.76 -14.72 13.87
C ALA A 138 3.49 -16.02 14.27
N GLU A 139 2.76 -17.12 14.36
CA GLU A 139 3.35 -18.44 14.69
C GLU A 139 4.28 -18.91 13.55
N GLY A 140 5.54 -19.18 13.90
CA GLY A 140 6.56 -19.68 12.98
C GLY A 140 7.48 -18.58 12.45
N THR A 141 8.22 -18.91 11.39
CA THR A 141 9.21 -18.01 10.78
C THR A 141 8.69 -17.46 9.47
N SER A 142 8.76 -16.15 9.31
CA SER A 142 8.39 -15.41 8.10
C SER A 142 9.62 -14.73 7.50
N MET A 143 9.62 -14.59 6.18
CA MET A 143 10.69 -13.89 5.46
C MET A 143 10.10 -12.66 4.75
N VAL A 144 10.71 -11.51 4.98
CA VAL A 144 10.35 -10.26 4.31
C VAL A 144 11.55 -9.83 3.44
N THR A 145 11.34 -9.81 2.14
CA THR A 145 12.38 -9.44 1.17
C THR A 145 12.05 -8.09 0.56
N GLY A 146 12.92 -7.12 0.77
CA GLY A 146 12.80 -5.79 0.17
C GLY A 146 13.21 -5.77 -1.29
N ALA A 147 12.67 -4.82 -2.07
CA ALA A 147 13.00 -4.62 -3.48
C ALA A 147 14.49 -4.35 -3.71
N CYS A 148 15.20 -3.80 -2.71
CA CYS A 148 16.64 -3.54 -2.76
C CYS A 148 17.50 -4.73 -2.27
N GLY A 149 16.95 -5.95 -2.20
CA GLY A 149 17.68 -7.15 -1.78
C GLY A 149 17.83 -7.31 -0.26
N THR A 150 17.30 -6.41 0.54
CA THR A 150 17.31 -6.55 2.00
C THR A 150 16.30 -7.62 2.42
N THR A 151 16.75 -8.64 3.15
CA THR A 151 15.90 -9.69 3.70
C THR A 151 15.87 -9.60 5.21
N VAL A 152 14.70 -9.60 5.80
CA VAL A 152 14.48 -9.64 7.25
C VAL A 152 13.74 -10.93 7.59
N THR A 153 14.21 -11.64 8.59
CA THR A 153 13.53 -12.82 9.13
C THR A 153 12.79 -12.42 10.40
N ALA A 154 11.47 -12.59 10.40
CA ALA A 154 10.63 -12.40 11.57
C ALA A 154 10.28 -13.77 12.16
N THR A 155 10.58 -13.96 13.45
CA THR A 155 10.28 -15.20 14.19
C THR A 155 9.57 -14.83 15.47
N SER A 156 8.43 -15.48 15.77
CA SER A 156 7.76 -15.31 17.05
C SER A 156 8.67 -15.87 18.17
N ALA A 157 8.84 -15.10 19.23
CA ALA A 157 9.36 -15.65 20.48
C ALA A 157 8.26 -16.53 21.10
N ASN A 158 8.61 -17.80 21.35
CA ASN A 158 7.76 -18.72 22.10
C ASN A 158 7.63 -18.31 23.55
#